data_3fb1e11ad40d6cd34598a0fcaf4cae7b
#
_entry.id   3fb1e11ad40d6cd34598a0fcaf4cae7b
#
_cell.length_a   1.000
_cell.length_b   1.000
_cell.length_c   1.000
_cell.angle_alpha   90.00
_cell.angle_beta   90.00
_cell.angle_gamma   90.00
#
_symmetry.space_group_name_H-M   'P 1'
#
loop_
_entity.id
_entity.type
_entity.pdbx_description
1 polymer ?
#
loop_
_entity_poly.entity_id
_entity_poly.type
_entity_poly.pdbx_seq_one_letter_code
_entity_poly.pdbx_strand_id
1 'polypeptide(L)'
;MNHSRIFVIGFMGSDRRGLAEKLAKEYQYRVFDLDDEIEKMDGRTVQRICMMMGEHEYRNKEYEMLCLLAEEEGIVVSCGDGVMLDEMNRDILEQNKVIVADGDISPKTLWERAKDEKGLPYAFMNQSDSSLKKEKFFALYEQRKPLYNQFI
;
A
#
# COMPACT_ATOMS: atom_id res chain seq x y z
N MET A 1 -13.57 -8.14 15.54
CA MET A 1 -12.62 -7.19 14.94
C MET A 1 -11.54 -6.83 15.96
N ASN A 2 -10.29 -6.94 15.58
CA ASN A 2 -9.17 -6.65 16.47
C ASN A 2 -8.70 -5.20 16.23
N HIS A 3 -8.73 -4.37 17.30
CA HIS A 3 -8.32 -2.98 17.24
C HIS A 3 -6.86 -2.74 17.65
N SER A 4 -6.13 -3.79 18.07
CA SER A 4 -4.71 -3.67 18.40
C SER A 4 -3.80 -3.65 17.17
N ARG A 5 -4.39 -3.83 15.99
CA ARG A 5 -3.71 -3.74 14.69
C ARG A 5 -4.52 -2.82 13.78
N ILE A 6 -3.86 -1.80 13.27
CA ILE A 6 -4.49 -0.84 12.35
C ILE A 6 -3.71 -0.89 11.05
N PHE A 7 -4.40 -1.19 9.96
CA PHE A 7 -3.80 -1.21 8.63
C PHE A 7 -4.29 0.00 7.84
N VAL A 8 -3.35 0.79 7.32
CA VAL A 8 -3.64 1.98 6.52
C VAL A 8 -3.43 1.62 5.05
N ILE A 9 -4.49 1.72 4.28
CA ILE A 9 -4.47 1.43 2.84
C ILE A 9 -4.77 2.70 2.05
N GLY A 10 -4.59 2.67 0.77
CA GLY A 10 -4.88 3.81 -0.11
C GLY A 10 -4.11 3.70 -1.41
N PHE A 11 -4.54 4.48 -2.41
CA PHE A 11 -3.93 4.45 -3.72
C PHE A 11 -2.61 5.24 -3.75
N MET A 12 -1.86 5.10 -4.85
CA MET A 12 -0.64 5.88 -5.08
C MET A 12 -0.94 7.38 -4.93
N GLY A 13 -0.05 8.10 -4.27
CA GLY A 13 -0.23 9.52 -3.97
C GLY A 13 -0.97 9.82 -2.68
N SER A 14 -1.66 8.83 -2.08
CA SER A 14 -2.25 9.00 -0.75
C SER A 14 -1.16 9.01 0.32
N ASP A 15 -1.38 9.74 1.40
CA ASP A 15 -0.41 9.85 2.50
C ASP A 15 -0.64 8.75 3.54
N ARG A 16 -0.40 7.51 3.13
CA ARG A 16 -0.57 6.34 4.01
C ARG A 16 0.45 6.35 5.15
N ARG A 17 1.70 6.65 4.82
CA ARG A 17 2.80 6.66 5.80
C ARG A 17 2.59 7.73 6.86
N GLY A 18 2.26 8.95 6.45
CA GLY A 18 2.01 10.05 7.40
C GLY A 18 0.81 9.78 8.30
N LEU A 19 -0.26 9.22 7.73
CA LEU A 19 -1.43 8.85 8.53
C LEU A 19 -1.09 7.74 9.53
N ALA A 20 -0.32 6.73 9.09
CA ALA A 20 0.09 5.65 9.99
C ALA A 20 0.93 6.17 11.16
N GLU A 21 1.86 7.08 10.91
CA GLU A 21 2.68 7.69 11.94
C GLU A 21 1.84 8.47 12.94
N LYS A 22 0.86 9.23 12.45
CA LYS A 22 -0.06 9.98 13.30
C LYS A 22 -0.89 9.06 14.19
N LEU A 23 -1.44 8.01 13.63
CA LEU A 23 -2.25 7.03 14.37
C LEU A 23 -1.39 6.29 15.42
N ALA A 24 -0.18 5.92 15.05
CA ALA A 24 0.74 5.25 15.98
C ALA A 24 1.04 6.13 17.21
N LYS A 25 1.19 7.42 16.99
CA LYS A 25 1.37 8.39 18.08
C LYS A 25 0.13 8.48 18.99
N GLU A 26 -1.05 8.57 18.37
CA GLU A 26 -2.30 8.69 19.11
C GLU A 26 -2.58 7.47 19.98
N TYR A 27 -2.32 6.27 19.46
CA TYR A 27 -2.58 5.01 20.16
C TYR A 27 -1.38 4.53 21.00
N GLN A 28 -0.22 5.18 20.87
CA GLN A 28 1.04 4.72 21.47
C GLN A 28 1.43 3.33 20.96
N TYR A 29 1.22 3.11 19.65
CA TYR A 29 1.57 1.88 18.95
C TYR A 29 2.87 2.04 18.18
N ARG A 30 3.49 0.91 17.83
CA ARG A 30 4.64 0.88 16.91
C ARG A 30 4.14 1.06 15.50
N VAL A 31 4.92 1.73 14.66
CA VAL A 31 4.57 1.95 13.25
C VAL A 31 5.49 1.14 12.34
N PHE A 32 4.90 0.51 11.33
CA PHE A 32 5.62 -0.21 10.29
C PHE A 32 5.12 0.22 8.92
N ASP A 33 6.01 0.22 7.94
CA ASP A 33 5.64 0.31 6.54
C ASP A 33 5.87 -1.06 5.91
N LEU A 34 4.84 -1.61 5.27
CA LEU A 34 4.87 -2.99 4.77
C LEU A 34 5.98 -3.20 3.75
N ASP A 35 6.14 -2.27 2.81
CA ASP A 35 7.18 -2.38 1.79
C ASP A 35 8.58 -2.23 2.39
N ASP A 36 8.76 -1.34 3.36
CA ASP A 36 10.04 -1.21 4.06
C ASP A 36 10.44 -2.52 4.75
N GLU A 37 9.47 -3.19 5.37
CA GLU A 37 9.72 -4.47 6.02
C GLU A 37 10.06 -5.57 5.01
N ILE A 38 9.40 -5.59 3.87
CA ILE A 38 9.72 -6.50 2.77
C ILE A 38 11.16 -6.26 2.29
N GLU A 39 11.53 -5.00 2.09
CA GLU A 39 12.87 -4.63 1.62
C GLU A 39 13.96 -5.02 2.62
N LYS A 40 13.70 -4.86 3.91
CA LYS A 40 14.63 -5.27 4.96
C LYS A 40 14.85 -6.78 4.96
N MET A 41 13.78 -7.54 4.80
CA MET A 41 13.86 -9.00 4.83
C MET A 41 14.50 -9.56 3.56
N ASP A 42 14.17 -9.00 2.39
CA ASP A 42 14.65 -9.48 1.10
C ASP A 42 16.05 -8.98 0.76
N GLY A 43 16.37 -7.75 1.15
CA GLY A 43 17.64 -7.11 0.81
C GLY A 43 17.63 -6.33 -0.50
N ARG A 44 16.52 -6.35 -1.23
CA ARG A 44 16.33 -5.59 -2.47
C ARG A 44 15.16 -4.63 -2.32
N THR A 45 15.14 -3.54 -3.11
CA THR A 45 13.99 -2.65 -3.17
C THR A 45 12.81 -3.36 -3.83
N VAL A 46 11.59 -2.92 -3.51
CA VAL A 46 10.36 -3.46 -4.13
C VAL A 46 10.45 -3.34 -5.66
N GLN A 47 10.91 -2.21 -6.16
CA GLN A 47 11.11 -2.02 -7.60
C GLN A 47 12.02 -3.08 -8.19
N ARG A 48 13.12 -3.38 -7.53
CA ARG A 48 14.09 -4.36 -7.99
C ARG A 48 13.54 -5.80 -7.93
N ILE A 49 12.78 -6.12 -6.89
CA ILE A 49 12.08 -7.40 -6.79
C ILE A 49 11.17 -7.58 -7.99
N CYS A 50 10.35 -6.59 -8.31
CA CYS A 50 9.42 -6.64 -9.43
C CYS A 50 10.14 -6.74 -10.78
N MET A 51 11.25 -6.03 -10.95
CA MET A 51 12.03 -6.08 -12.19
C MET A 51 12.71 -7.43 -12.40
N MET A 52 13.25 -8.03 -11.34
CA MET A 52 14.01 -9.28 -11.42
C MET A 52 13.13 -10.51 -11.35
N MET A 53 12.07 -10.48 -10.56
CA MET A 53 11.26 -11.66 -10.23
C MET A 53 9.81 -11.54 -10.70
N GLY A 54 9.38 -10.35 -11.11
CA GLY A 54 8.00 -10.06 -11.50
C GLY A 54 7.12 -9.61 -10.33
N GLU A 55 6.01 -8.96 -10.67
CA GLU A 55 5.07 -8.45 -9.68
C GLU A 55 4.47 -9.57 -8.81
N HIS A 56 4.26 -10.75 -9.40
CA HIS A 56 3.70 -11.90 -8.68
C HIS A 56 4.54 -12.27 -7.45
N GLU A 57 5.87 -12.27 -7.59
CA GLU A 57 6.77 -12.57 -6.47
C GLU A 57 6.69 -11.49 -5.39
N TYR A 58 6.61 -10.23 -5.79
CA TYR A 58 6.39 -9.15 -4.85
C TYR A 58 5.07 -9.34 -4.06
N ARG A 59 3.99 -9.73 -4.75
CA ARG A 59 2.70 -9.98 -4.11
C ARG A 59 2.78 -11.15 -3.11
N ASN A 60 3.56 -12.18 -3.43
CA ASN A 60 3.80 -13.27 -2.47
C ASN A 60 4.52 -12.77 -1.21
N LYS A 61 5.54 -11.93 -1.39
CA LYS A 61 6.27 -11.36 -0.26
C LYS A 61 5.41 -10.41 0.56
N GLU A 62 4.55 -9.66 -0.11
CA GLU A 62 3.58 -8.78 0.54
C GLU A 62 2.65 -9.58 1.46
N TYR A 63 2.10 -10.68 0.97
CA TYR A 63 1.25 -11.55 1.77
C TYR A 63 2.01 -12.15 2.97
N GLU A 64 3.19 -12.69 2.74
CA GLU A 64 4.00 -13.28 3.81
C GLU A 64 4.32 -12.26 4.91
N MET A 65 4.68 -11.04 4.53
CA MET A 65 4.98 -9.99 5.50
C MET A 65 3.72 -9.53 6.24
N LEU A 66 2.59 -9.44 5.54
CA LEU A 66 1.32 -9.09 6.15
C LEU A 66 0.93 -10.12 7.21
N CYS A 67 1.14 -11.40 6.93
CA CYS A 67 0.90 -12.48 7.90
C CYS A 67 1.77 -12.33 9.16
N LEU A 68 3.04 -11.99 8.97
CA LEU A 68 3.97 -11.81 10.09
C LEU A 68 3.54 -10.62 10.97
N LEU A 69 3.19 -9.50 10.35
CA LEU A 69 2.76 -8.31 11.08
C LEU A 69 1.40 -8.52 11.75
N ALA A 70 0.54 -9.35 11.17
CA ALA A 70 -0.77 -9.66 11.76
C ALA A 70 -0.68 -10.50 13.03
N GLU A 71 0.49 -11.00 13.38
CA GLU A 71 0.73 -11.71 14.65
C GLU A 71 1.18 -10.74 15.76
N GLU A 72 1.58 -9.53 15.40
CA GLU A 72 1.99 -8.51 16.37
C GLU A 72 0.78 -7.79 16.96
N GLU A 73 0.96 -7.19 18.11
CA GLU A 73 -0.08 -6.37 18.74
C GLU A 73 0.45 -4.95 19.00
N GLY A 74 -0.46 -3.97 19.05
CA GLY A 74 -0.10 -2.58 19.26
C GLY A 74 0.69 -2.01 18.11
N ILE A 75 0.22 -2.23 16.89
CA ILE A 75 0.91 -1.78 15.67
C ILE A 75 -0.02 -1.01 14.74
N VAL A 76 0.59 -0.13 13.96
CA VAL A 76 -0.04 0.52 12.80
C VAL A 76 0.86 0.24 11.60
N VAL A 77 0.28 -0.23 10.52
CA VAL A 77 1.01 -0.62 9.31
C VAL A 77 0.51 0.20 8.12
N SER A 78 1.41 0.92 7.47
CA SER A 78 1.09 1.51 6.17
C SER A 78 1.37 0.46 5.09
N CYS A 79 0.36 0.22 4.24
CA CYS A 79 0.41 -0.82 3.21
C CYS A 79 0.67 -0.23 1.82
N GLY A 80 1.11 -1.08 0.90
CA GLY A 80 1.21 -0.69 -0.51
C GLY A 80 -0.17 -0.50 -1.13
N ASP A 81 -0.22 0.21 -2.24
CA ASP A 81 -1.49 0.55 -2.90
C ASP A 81 -2.26 -0.66 -3.44
N GLY A 82 -1.61 -1.80 -3.61
CA GLY A 82 -2.22 -3.02 -4.10
C GLY A 82 -2.43 -4.11 -3.07
N VAL A 83 -2.30 -3.80 -1.78
CA VAL A 83 -2.41 -4.82 -0.72
C VAL A 83 -3.75 -5.56 -0.75
N MET A 84 -4.83 -4.89 -1.15
CA MET A 84 -6.17 -5.48 -1.17
C MET A 84 -6.46 -6.30 -2.43
N LEU A 85 -5.52 -6.43 -3.36
CA LEU A 85 -5.75 -7.19 -4.60
C LEU A 85 -5.90 -8.69 -4.34
N ASP A 86 -5.18 -9.21 -3.37
CA ASP A 86 -5.22 -10.62 -3.01
C ASP A 86 -6.34 -10.86 -1.98
N GLU A 87 -7.19 -11.84 -2.27
CA GLU A 87 -8.28 -12.22 -1.37
C GLU A 87 -7.76 -12.61 0.01
N MET A 88 -6.62 -13.30 0.07
CA MET A 88 -6.02 -13.71 1.34
C MET A 88 -5.59 -12.50 2.17
N ASN A 89 -5.09 -11.46 1.51
CA ASN A 89 -4.78 -10.19 2.19
C ASN A 89 -6.05 -9.51 2.69
N ARG A 90 -7.12 -9.52 1.89
CA ARG A 90 -8.40 -8.94 2.31
C ARG A 90 -8.96 -9.62 3.54
N ASP A 91 -8.82 -10.93 3.63
CA ASP A 91 -9.27 -11.69 4.81
C ASP A 91 -8.56 -11.21 6.09
N ILE A 92 -7.26 -10.97 6.00
CA ILE A 92 -6.48 -10.43 7.12
C ILE A 92 -6.95 -9.01 7.47
N LEU A 93 -7.10 -8.17 6.46
CA LEU A 93 -7.54 -6.78 6.65
C LEU A 93 -8.92 -6.71 7.31
N GLU A 94 -9.86 -7.53 6.89
CA GLU A 94 -11.23 -7.55 7.40
C GLU A 94 -11.32 -7.96 8.87
N GLN A 95 -10.34 -8.71 9.37
CA GLN A 95 -10.28 -9.11 10.77
C GLN A 95 -9.69 -8.04 11.68
N ASN A 96 -9.23 -6.94 11.12
CA ASN A 96 -8.55 -5.88 11.84
C ASN A 96 -9.18 -4.53 11.54
N LYS A 97 -8.67 -3.47 12.15
CA LYS A 97 -9.10 -2.11 11.83
C LYS A 97 -8.38 -1.64 10.58
N VAL A 98 -9.14 -1.17 9.59
CA VAL A 98 -8.58 -0.65 8.33
C VAL A 98 -9.03 0.80 8.15
N ILE A 99 -8.08 1.65 7.79
CA ILE A 99 -8.35 3.06 7.49
C ILE A 99 -7.83 3.35 6.09
N VAL A 100 -8.68 3.96 5.27
CA VAL A 100 -8.31 4.35 3.91
C VAL A 100 -7.79 5.79 3.95
N ALA A 101 -6.50 5.97 3.62
CA ALA A 101 -5.89 7.29 3.56
C ALA A 101 -6.37 8.04 2.32
N ASP A 102 -6.76 9.30 2.51
CA ASP A 102 -7.15 10.20 1.42
C ASP A 102 -8.22 9.61 0.48
N GLY A 103 -9.14 8.83 1.02
CA GLY A 103 -10.19 8.18 0.24
C GLY A 103 -11.17 9.15 -0.43
N ASP A 104 -11.24 10.39 0.05
CA ASP A 104 -12.08 11.46 -0.49
C ASP A 104 -11.34 12.42 -1.42
N ILE A 105 -10.02 12.23 -1.60
CA ILE A 105 -9.21 13.09 -2.48
C ILE A 105 -9.39 12.66 -3.93
N SER A 106 -9.46 13.65 -4.84
CA SER A 106 -9.66 13.39 -6.26
C SER A 106 -8.46 12.64 -6.87
N PRO A 107 -8.71 11.78 -7.89
CA PRO A 107 -7.62 11.09 -8.57
C PRO A 107 -6.62 12.05 -9.22
N LYS A 108 -7.07 13.22 -9.62
CA LYS A 108 -6.18 14.26 -10.17
C LYS A 108 -5.16 14.71 -9.12
N THR A 109 -5.58 14.93 -7.90
CA THR A 109 -4.70 15.32 -6.80
C THR A 109 -3.74 14.19 -6.46
N LEU A 110 -4.21 12.95 -6.45
CA LEU A 110 -3.35 11.79 -6.23
C LEU A 110 -2.28 11.68 -7.32
N TRP A 111 -2.65 11.92 -8.58
CA TRP A 111 -1.70 11.94 -9.69
C TRP A 111 -0.63 13.01 -9.51
N GLU A 112 -1.02 14.23 -9.14
CA GLU A 112 -0.07 15.32 -8.93
C GLU A 112 0.96 15.00 -7.83
N ARG A 113 0.56 14.23 -6.84
CA ARG A 113 1.47 13.76 -5.78
C ARG A 113 2.35 12.59 -6.22
N ALA A 114 1.81 11.67 -7.02
CA ALA A 114 2.48 10.41 -7.37
C ALA A 114 3.35 10.49 -8.63
N LYS A 115 3.11 11.43 -9.51
CA LYS A 115 3.73 11.48 -10.86
C LYS A 115 5.25 11.48 -10.84
N ASP A 116 5.86 12.04 -9.81
CA ASP A 116 7.32 12.12 -9.68
C ASP A 116 7.88 11.13 -8.66
N GLU A 117 7.03 10.28 -8.11
CA GLU A 117 7.43 9.27 -7.12
C GLU A 117 8.23 8.16 -7.81
N LYS A 118 9.28 7.69 -7.14
CA LYS A 118 10.16 6.63 -7.65
C LYS A 118 10.09 5.42 -6.74
N GLY A 119 10.52 4.26 -7.27
CA GLY A 119 10.56 3.03 -6.49
C GLY A 119 9.23 2.32 -6.37
N LEU A 120 8.22 2.73 -7.14
CA LEU A 120 6.93 2.06 -7.20
C LEU A 120 7.06 0.72 -7.91
N PRO A 121 6.19 -0.27 -7.57
CA PRO A 121 6.28 -1.61 -8.16
C PRO A 121 5.86 -1.68 -9.64
N TYR A 122 5.30 -0.61 -10.18
CA TYR A 122 4.77 -0.60 -11.53
C TYR A 122 5.75 0.00 -12.53
N ALA A 123 6.08 -0.78 -13.56
CA ALA A 123 7.01 -0.34 -14.60
C ALA A 123 6.54 0.94 -15.29
N PHE A 124 5.23 1.11 -15.51
CA PHE A 124 4.70 2.29 -16.18
C PHE A 124 4.93 3.58 -15.37
N MET A 125 4.99 3.50 -14.05
CA MET A 125 5.26 4.67 -13.20
C MET A 125 6.72 5.12 -13.26
N ASN A 126 7.59 4.27 -13.76
CA ASN A 126 9.02 4.55 -13.87
C ASN A 126 9.42 5.00 -15.28
N GLN A 127 8.44 5.17 -16.18
CA GLN A 127 8.68 5.63 -17.56
C GLN A 127 8.72 7.16 -17.63
N SER A 128 9.40 7.67 -18.65
CA SER A 128 9.51 9.11 -18.88
C SER A 128 8.35 9.70 -19.66
N ASP A 129 7.56 8.89 -20.38
CA ASP A 129 6.40 9.36 -21.13
C ASP A 129 5.26 9.70 -20.16
N SER A 130 5.13 10.98 -19.88
CA SER A 130 4.17 11.52 -18.93
C SER A 130 2.71 11.29 -19.34
N SER A 131 2.42 11.33 -20.63
CA SER A 131 1.05 11.17 -21.14
C SER A 131 0.53 9.75 -20.96
N LEU A 132 1.32 8.76 -21.39
CA LEU A 132 0.96 7.35 -21.26
C LEU A 132 0.92 6.93 -19.77
N LYS A 133 1.86 7.41 -19.00
CA LYS A 133 1.96 7.17 -17.56
C LYS A 133 0.68 7.65 -16.84
N LYS A 134 0.24 8.86 -17.18
CA LYS A 134 -0.98 9.45 -16.61
C LYS A 134 -2.22 8.63 -16.96
N GLU A 135 -2.36 8.23 -18.21
CA GLU A 135 -3.48 7.42 -18.69
C GLU A 135 -3.57 6.09 -17.92
N LYS A 136 -2.44 5.40 -17.78
CA LYS A 136 -2.38 4.13 -17.04
C LYS A 136 -2.67 4.31 -15.55
N PHE A 137 -2.22 5.42 -14.98
CA PHE A 137 -2.49 5.73 -13.57
C PHE A 137 -4.00 5.84 -13.32
N PHE A 138 -4.72 6.60 -14.14
CA PHE A 138 -6.16 6.77 -13.97
C PHE A 138 -6.93 5.48 -14.25
N ALA A 139 -6.50 4.70 -15.23
CA ALA A 139 -7.12 3.41 -15.49
C ALA A 139 -6.97 2.46 -14.30
N LEU A 140 -5.80 2.43 -13.69
CA LEU A 140 -5.54 1.62 -12.51
C LEU A 140 -6.36 2.10 -11.31
N TYR A 141 -6.48 3.42 -11.13
CA TYR A 141 -7.31 4.00 -10.07
C TYR A 141 -8.76 3.52 -10.18
N GLU A 142 -9.34 3.56 -11.38
CA GLU A 142 -10.72 3.13 -11.59
C GLU A 142 -10.90 1.63 -11.28
N GLN A 143 -9.91 0.82 -11.58
CA GLN A 143 -9.93 -0.61 -11.25
C GLN A 143 -9.87 -0.86 -9.74
N ARG A 144 -9.11 -0.03 -9.01
CA ARG A 144 -8.84 -0.20 -7.58
C ARG A 144 -9.92 0.40 -6.68
N LYS A 145 -10.57 1.45 -7.14
CA LYS A 145 -11.54 2.20 -6.34
C LYS A 145 -12.63 1.34 -5.68
N PRO A 146 -13.27 0.38 -6.39
CA PRO A 146 -14.29 -0.46 -5.74
C PRO A 146 -13.73 -1.29 -4.58
N LEU A 147 -12.47 -1.69 -4.65
CA LEU A 147 -11.83 -2.47 -3.59
C LEU A 147 -11.59 -1.61 -2.34
N TYR A 148 -11.14 -0.37 -2.51
CA TYR A 148 -10.99 0.55 -1.39
C TYR A 148 -12.33 0.86 -0.74
N ASN A 149 -13.38 1.02 -1.54
CA ASN A 149 -14.72 1.35 -1.05
C ASN A 149 -15.29 0.29 -0.11
N GLN A 150 -14.81 -0.95 -0.19
CA GLN A 150 -15.22 -2.02 0.73
C GLN A 150 -14.78 -1.75 2.18
N PHE A 151 -13.79 -0.87 2.37
CA PHE A 151 -13.22 -0.58 3.69
C PHE A 151 -13.60 0.81 4.22
N ILE A 152 -14.43 1.54 3.49
CA ILE A 152 -14.88 2.89 3.90
C ILE A 152 -16.22 2.83 4.64
#